data_5168460614d78257471f5bf869d02e82
#
_entry.id   5168460614d78257471f5bf869d02e82
#
_cell.length_a   1.000
_cell.length_b   1.000
_cell.length_c   1.000
_cell.angle_alpha   90.00
_cell.angle_beta   90.00
_cell.angle_gamma   90.00
#
_symmetry.space_group_name_H-M   'P 1'
#
loop_
_entity.id
_entity.type
_entity.pdbx_description
1 polymer ?
#
loop_
_entity_poly.entity_id
_entity_poly.type
_entity_poly.pdbx_seq_one_letter_code
_entity_poly.pdbx_strand_id
1 'polypeptide(L)'
;LSFAPPSVQPLAAEGRTVIRILLRGDSGFAMPNLYKQCEENGTSYVIQLKENGILREKASCLVNELDEITQNNKVDYAVAYGEFMYKAGSWPYERRVVCKVEKPENQTVYMHTFVVTNMDSPPEYLIRFYCKRGQMENFIKESKSGFDFASVSSHTRIVNANRLQVHALAYNIYAFRYIGFFLQRQYLR
;
A
#
# COMPACT_ATOMS: atom_id res chain seq x y z
N LEU A 1 9.35 10.93 15.81
CA LEU A 1 9.81 9.55 15.96
C LEU A 1 10.14 9.02 14.57
N SER A 2 11.46 8.92 14.28
CA SER A 2 12.00 8.36 13.04
C SER A 2 11.81 6.84 13.07
N PHE A 3 10.89 6.30 12.27
CA PHE A 3 10.78 4.86 12.07
C PHE A 3 11.85 4.41 11.08
N ALA A 4 12.93 3.87 11.60
CA ALA A 4 13.86 3.11 10.79
C ALA A 4 13.20 1.77 10.40
N PRO A 5 13.32 1.32 9.14
CA PRO A 5 12.84 0.00 8.75
C PRO A 5 13.62 -1.08 9.53
N PRO A 6 12.99 -2.21 9.88
CA PRO A 6 13.66 -3.31 10.55
C PRO A 6 14.89 -3.72 9.75
N SER A 7 16.05 -3.74 10.40
CA SER A 7 17.32 -4.15 9.82
C SER A 7 17.24 -5.65 9.50
N VAL A 8 17.07 -5.96 8.25
CA VAL A 8 17.19 -7.33 7.75
C VAL A 8 18.67 -7.56 7.47
N GLN A 9 19.31 -8.36 8.32
CA GLN A 9 20.71 -8.73 8.15
C GLN A 9 20.92 -9.44 6.80
N PRO A 10 21.90 -9.03 5.99
CA PRO A 10 22.25 -9.77 4.79
C PRO A 10 22.97 -11.05 5.19
N LEU A 11 22.49 -12.21 4.75
CA LEU A 11 23.29 -13.41 4.67
C LEU A 11 24.35 -13.16 3.58
N ALA A 12 25.53 -12.74 4.02
CA ALA A 12 26.70 -12.63 3.16
C ALA A 12 27.27 -14.04 2.93
N ALA A 13 26.92 -14.61 1.81
CA ALA A 13 27.68 -15.69 1.21
C ALA A 13 28.23 -15.17 -0.12
N GLU A 14 29.55 -15.08 -0.19
CA GLU A 14 30.38 -14.94 -1.41
C GLU A 14 29.94 -13.86 -2.40
N GLY A 15 30.23 -12.57 -2.10
CA GLY A 15 30.34 -11.51 -3.12
C GLY A 15 29.11 -11.22 -4.00
N ARG A 16 27.96 -11.86 -3.76
CA ARG A 16 26.71 -11.64 -4.49
C ARG A 16 25.81 -10.68 -3.73
N THR A 17 25.52 -9.54 -4.34
CA THR A 17 24.48 -8.62 -3.84
C THR A 17 23.12 -9.32 -3.93
N VAL A 18 22.52 -9.66 -2.79
CA VAL A 18 21.16 -10.21 -2.74
C VAL A 18 20.18 -9.07 -2.97
N ILE A 19 19.55 -9.03 -4.14
CA ILE A 19 18.49 -8.09 -4.45
C ILE A 19 17.21 -8.61 -3.78
N ARG A 20 16.65 -7.85 -2.85
CA ARG A 20 15.35 -8.15 -2.25
C ARG A 20 14.25 -7.54 -3.08
N ILE A 21 13.33 -8.38 -3.53
CA ILE A 21 12.16 -7.96 -4.30
C ILE A 21 10.96 -7.89 -3.36
N LEU A 22 10.24 -6.77 -3.42
CA LEU A 22 9.00 -6.57 -2.70
C LEU A 22 7.88 -6.22 -3.69
N LEU A 23 6.89 -7.07 -3.76
CA LEU A 23 5.70 -6.89 -4.60
C LEU A 23 4.60 -6.22 -3.78
N ARG A 24 4.06 -5.10 -4.29
CA ARG A 24 2.88 -4.44 -3.74
C ARG A 24 1.79 -4.37 -4.81
N GLY A 25 0.63 -4.95 -4.51
CA GLY A 25 -0.47 -5.07 -5.48
C GLY A 25 -1.84 -4.76 -4.90
N ASP A 26 -2.78 -4.45 -5.79
CA ASP A 26 -4.21 -4.37 -5.42
C ASP A 26 -4.88 -5.74 -5.44
N SER A 27 -6.18 -5.76 -5.19
CA SER A 27 -6.96 -7.01 -5.14
C SER A 27 -7.04 -7.75 -6.48
N GLY A 28 -6.70 -7.11 -7.58
CA GLY A 28 -6.59 -7.77 -8.89
C GLY A 28 -5.40 -8.73 -8.98
N PHE A 29 -4.37 -8.52 -8.14
CA PHE A 29 -3.21 -9.40 -8.01
C PHE A 29 -3.37 -10.47 -6.93
N ALA A 30 -4.52 -10.56 -6.27
CA ALA A 30 -4.80 -11.53 -5.21
C ALA A 30 -5.03 -12.94 -5.76
N MET A 31 -4.01 -13.53 -6.40
CA MET A 31 -4.06 -14.82 -7.09
C MET A 31 -3.16 -15.86 -6.41
N PRO A 32 -3.66 -17.10 -6.15
CA PRO A 32 -2.88 -18.16 -5.51
C PRO A 32 -1.54 -18.48 -6.19
N ASN A 33 -1.51 -18.46 -7.52
CA ASN A 33 -0.29 -18.72 -8.30
C ASN A 33 0.76 -17.63 -8.08
N LEU A 34 0.35 -16.36 -7.94
CA LEU A 34 1.29 -15.27 -7.69
C LEU A 34 1.92 -15.39 -6.31
N TYR A 35 1.12 -15.71 -5.28
CA TYR A 35 1.65 -15.95 -3.93
C TYR A 35 2.66 -17.08 -3.93
N LYS A 36 2.31 -18.21 -4.57
CA LYS A 36 3.20 -19.38 -4.69
C LYS A 36 4.53 -19.00 -5.33
N GLN A 37 4.50 -18.28 -6.45
CA GLN A 37 5.72 -17.83 -7.13
C GLN A 37 6.57 -16.89 -6.27
N CYS A 38 5.93 -15.97 -5.53
CA CYS A 38 6.65 -15.10 -4.60
C CYS A 38 7.32 -15.90 -3.49
N GLU A 39 6.60 -16.85 -2.90
CA GLU A 39 7.07 -17.69 -1.80
C GLU A 39 8.24 -18.61 -2.26
N GLU A 40 8.14 -19.20 -3.43
CA GLU A 40 9.19 -20.05 -4.03
C GLU A 40 10.47 -19.26 -4.40
N ASN A 41 10.33 -18.00 -4.78
CA ASN A 41 11.46 -17.14 -5.17
C ASN A 41 11.99 -16.23 -4.05
N GLY A 42 11.50 -16.40 -2.81
CA GLY A 42 11.88 -15.54 -1.69
C GLY A 42 11.50 -14.06 -1.86
N THR A 43 10.50 -13.78 -2.70
CA THR A 43 9.95 -12.44 -2.93
C THR A 43 8.95 -12.11 -1.83
N SER A 44 9.14 -10.98 -1.15
CA SER A 44 8.15 -10.46 -0.21
C SER A 44 6.97 -9.86 -0.95
N TYR A 45 5.78 -9.98 -0.37
CA TYR A 45 4.60 -9.35 -0.97
C TYR A 45 3.64 -8.73 0.05
N VAL A 46 2.91 -7.71 -0.40
CA VAL A 46 1.86 -6.99 0.32
C VAL A 46 0.73 -6.71 -0.68
N ILE A 47 -0.30 -7.53 -0.67
CA ILE A 47 -1.37 -7.49 -1.68
C ILE A 47 -2.73 -7.34 -0.99
N GLN A 48 -3.53 -6.36 -1.45
CA GLN A 48 -4.87 -6.15 -0.92
C GLN A 48 -5.79 -7.33 -1.24
N LEU A 49 -6.61 -7.70 -0.29
CA LEU A 49 -7.73 -8.61 -0.49
C LEU A 49 -9.01 -7.81 -0.67
N LYS A 50 -9.89 -8.31 -1.55
CA LYS A 50 -11.25 -7.81 -1.64
C LYS A 50 -12.01 -8.22 -0.38
N GLU A 51 -12.63 -7.26 0.26
CA GLU A 51 -13.45 -7.47 1.45
C GLU A 51 -14.56 -8.50 1.20
N ASN A 52 -14.77 -9.38 2.18
CA ASN A 52 -15.86 -10.36 2.19
C ASN A 52 -16.35 -10.63 3.61
N GLY A 53 -17.46 -11.37 3.74
CA GLY A 53 -18.09 -11.63 5.04
C GLY A 53 -17.19 -12.35 6.03
N ILE A 54 -16.40 -13.33 5.58
CA ILE A 54 -15.49 -14.10 6.45
C ILE A 54 -14.36 -13.22 6.99
N LEU A 55 -13.79 -12.35 6.16
CA LEU A 55 -12.74 -11.40 6.58
C LEU A 55 -13.29 -10.40 7.61
N ARG A 56 -14.52 -9.91 7.42
CA ARG A 56 -15.18 -9.03 8.40
C ARG A 56 -15.44 -9.73 9.72
N GLU A 57 -15.91 -10.97 9.68
CA GLU A 57 -16.13 -11.79 10.88
C GLU A 57 -14.82 -11.98 11.67
N LYS A 58 -13.72 -12.31 10.98
CA LYS A 58 -12.41 -12.44 11.63
C LYS A 58 -11.87 -11.12 12.22
N ALA A 59 -12.28 -9.98 11.68
CA ALA A 59 -11.89 -8.66 12.18
C ALA A 59 -12.88 -8.09 13.21
N SER A 60 -13.94 -8.82 13.60
CA SER A 60 -14.98 -8.33 14.51
C SER A 60 -14.47 -7.91 15.88
N CYS A 61 -13.43 -8.59 16.40
CA CYS A 61 -12.80 -8.20 17.67
C CYS A 61 -12.25 -6.76 17.64
N LEU A 62 -11.71 -6.33 16.50
CA LEU A 62 -11.21 -4.96 16.33
C LEU A 62 -12.35 -3.93 16.26
N VAL A 63 -13.49 -4.31 15.71
CA VAL A 63 -14.68 -3.46 15.72
C VAL A 63 -15.15 -3.22 17.14
N ASN A 64 -15.23 -4.28 17.96
CA ASN A 64 -15.61 -4.17 19.37
C ASN A 64 -14.62 -3.29 20.16
N GLU A 65 -13.32 -3.47 19.94
CA GLU A 65 -12.28 -2.63 20.54
C GLU A 65 -12.47 -1.14 20.17
N LEU A 66 -12.76 -0.85 18.90
CA LEU A 66 -13.01 0.51 18.44
C LEU A 66 -14.28 1.12 19.04
N ASP A 67 -15.33 0.31 19.21
CA ASP A 67 -16.56 0.75 19.88
C ASP A 67 -16.29 1.14 21.33
N GLU A 68 -15.53 0.34 22.06
CA GLU A 68 -15.14 0.66 23.43
C GLU A 68 -14.31 1.95 23.52
N ILE A 69 -13.31 2.09 22.64
CA ILE A 69 -12.46 3.29 22.59
C ILE A 69 -13.28 4.54 22.28
N THR A 70 -14.15 4.48 21.29
CA THR A 70 -14.95 5.65 20.87
C THR A 70 -15.99 6.05 21.89
N GLN A 71 -16.63 5.08 22.57
CA GLN A 71 -17.59 5.36 23.62
C GLN A 71 -16.93 5.96 24.87
N ASN A 72 -15.81 5.38 25.30
CA ASN A 72 -15.11 5.81 26.51
C ASN A 72 -14.41 7.17 26.36
N ASN A 73 -13.81 7.43 25.20
CA ASN A 73 -12.99 8.62 24.99
C ASN A 73 -13.73 9.75 24.25
N LYS A 74 -14.99 9.56 23.83
CA LYS A 74 -15.78 10.52 23.03
C LYS A 74 -15.03 11.02 21.80
N VAL A 75 -14.33 10.10 21.12
CA VAL A 75 -13.51 10.40 19.91
C VAL A 75 -14.32 10.04 18.69
N ASP A 76 -14.40 10.95 17.73
CA ASP A 76 -15.16 10.71 16.49
C ASP A 76 -14.41 9.82 15.49
N TYR A 77 -13.07 9.78 15.57
CA TYR A 77 -12.21 8.96 14.71
C TYR A 77 -11.37 7.99 15.53
N ALA A 78 -11.37 6.74 15.13
CA ALA A 78 -10.49 5.72 15.71
C ALA A 78 -10.06 4.68 14.68
N VAL A 79 -8.90 4.05 14.91
CA VAL A 79 -8.34 3.03 14.04
C VAL A 79 -7.73 1.91 14.88
N ALA A 80 -7.99 0.66 14.49
CA ALA A 80 -7.37 -0.53 15.07
C ALA A 80 -6.68 -1.36 13.98
N TYR A 81 -5.60 -2.04 14.36
CA TYR A 81 -4.83 -2.91 13.49
C TYR A 81 -4.77 -4.31 14.10
N GLY A 82 -4.89 -5.32 13.27
CA GLY A 82 -4.80 -6.71 13.71
C GLY A 82 -4.31 -7.64 12.61
N GLU A 83 -4.20 -8.89 12.95
CA GLU A 83 -3.78 -9.94 12.03
C GLU A 83 -4.43 -11.27 12.36
N PHE A 84 -4.56 -12.11 11.36
CA PHE A 84 -5.05 -13.48 11.50
C PHE A 84 -4.62 -14.35 10.33
N MET A 85 -4.70 -15.67 10.52
CA MET A 85 -4.52 -16.62 9.44
C MET A 85 -5.84 -16.78 8.68
N TYR A 86 -5.76 -16.72 7.35
CA TYR A 86 -6.91 -16.84 6.47
C TYR A 86 -6.63 -17.75 5.30
N LYS A 87 -7.62 -18.57 4.96
CA LYS A 87 -7.63 -19.42 3.78
C LYS A 87 -8.86 -19.14 2.95
N ALA A 88 -8.68 -18.60 1.74
CA ALA A 88 -9.75 -18.53 0.76
C ALA A 88 -10.03 -19.92 0.16
N GLY A 89 -11.23 -20.13 -0.37
CA GLY A 89 -11.62 -21.42 -0.95
C GLY A 89 -10.67 -21.93 -2.06
N SER A 90 -10.08 -21.02 -2.84
CA SER A 90 -9.12 -21.33 -3.91
C SER A 90 -7.66 -21.48 -3.43
N TRP A 91 -7.37 -21.25 -2.16
CA TRP A 91 -6.01 -21.32 -1.65
C TRP A 91 -5.68 -22.72 -1.14
N PRO A 92 -4.49 -23.27 -1.41
CA PRO A 92 -4.08 -24.59 -0.91
C PRO A 92 -3.85 -24.60 0.61
N TYR A 93 -3.37 -23.47 1.18
CA TYR A 93 -3.06 -23.32 2.61
C TYR A 93 -3.38 -21.90 3.09
N GLU A 94 -3.34 -21.74 4.41
CA GLU A 94 -3.57 -20.44 5.06
C GLU A 94 -2.39 -19.48 4.84
N ARG A 95 -2.72 -18.19 4.80
CA ARG A 95 -1.74 -17.10 4.74
C ARG A 95 -2.06 -16.04 5.78
N ARG A 96 -1.02 -15.36 6.22
CA ARG A 96 -1.15 -14.22 7.11
C ARG A 96 -1.87 -13.08 6.41
N VAL A 97 -2.92 -12.59 7.04
CA VAL A 97 -3.65 -11.40 6.63
C VAL A 97 -3.55 -10.38 7.75
N VAL A 98 -3.08 -9.20 7.42
CA VAL A 98 -3.12 -8.03 8.29
C VAL A 98 -4.32 -7.18 7.92
N CYS A 99 -4.94 -6.57 8.90
CA CYS A 99 -6.11 -5.75 8.68
C CYS A 99 -6.05 -4.43 9.44
N LYS A 100 -6.74 -3.44 8.89
CA LYS A 100 -7.07 -2.18 9.53
C LYS A 100 -8.58 -2.06 9.55
N VAL A 101 -9.13 -1.74 10.71
CA VAL A 101 -10.51 -1.30 10.86
C VAL A 101 -10.48 0.16 11.27
N GLU A 102 -11.26 0.98 10.62
CA GLU A 102 -11.29 2.42 10.80
C GLU A 102 -12.74 2.87 10.98
N LYS A 103 -12.99 3.67 12.01
CA LYS A 103 -14.22 4.39 12.20
C LYS A 103 -14.03 5.83 11.75
N PRO A 104 -14.55 6.21 10.56
CA PRO A 104 -14.43 7.58 10.08
C PRO A 104 -15.28 8.55 10.90
N GLU A 105 -14.85 9.82 10.94
CA GLU A 105 -15.64 10.89 11.58
C GLU A 105 -17.04 10.97 10.98
N ASN A 106 -18.04 11.15 11.86
CA ASN A 106 -19.44 11.31 11.47
C ASN A 106 -20.05 10.14 10.65
N GLN A 107 -19.44 8.94 10.70
CA GLN A 107 -19.97 7.77 10.05
C GLN A 107 -20.24 6.64 11.04
N THR A 108 -21.31 5.90 10.79
CA THR A 108 -21.68 4.70 11.55
C THR A 108 -21.10 3.41 10.97
N VAL A 109 -20.54 3.50 9.75
CA VAL A 109 -20.01 2.33 9.03
C VAL A 109 -18.50 2.26 9.18
N TYR A 110 -18.00 1.09 9.58
CA TYR A 110 -16.57 0.81 9.66
C TYR A 110 -15.98 0.55 8.28
N MET A 111 -14.81 1.11 8.04
CA MET A 111 -14.02 0.82 6.83
C MET A 111 -12.97 -0.25 7.14
N HIS A 112 -12.90 -1.27 6.31
CA HIS A 112 -11.97 -2.37 6.47
C HIS A 112 -10.93 -2.36 5.34
N THR A 113 -9.69 -2.62 5.69
CA THR A 113 -8.60 -2.86 4.73
C THR A 113 -7.93 -4.17 5.10
N PHE A 114 -7.91 -5.13 4.17
CA PHE A 114 -7.28 -6.43 4.35
C PHE A 114 -6.13 -6.60 3.38
N VAL A 115 -4.99 -7.04 3.88
CA VAL A 115 -3.77 -7.23 3.10
C VAL A 115 -3.15 -8.58 3.43
N VAL A 116 -2.94 -9.42 2.42
CA VAL A 116 -2.22 -10.67 2.55
C VAL A 116 -0.72 -10.44 2.36
N THR A 117 0.10 -11.12 3.16
CA THR A 117 1.55 -10.93 3.17
C THR A 117 2.29 -12.18 3.66
N ASN A 118 3.55 -12.34 3.23
CA ASN A 118 4.51 -13.29 3.80
C ASN A 118 5.58 -12.59 4.68
N MET A 119 5.38 -11.31 5.00
CA MET A 119 6.32 -10.55 5.84
C MET A 119 5.90 -10.61 7.32
N ASP A 120 6.88 -10.62 8.23
CA ASP A 120 6.68 -10.66 9.69
C ASP A 120 6.57 -9.27 10.35
N SER A 121 6.59 -8.20 9.53
CA SER A 121 6.48 -6.83 10.05
C SER A 121 5.14 -6.57 10.76
N PRO A 122 5.08 -5.62 11.72
CA PRO A 122 3.85 -5.28 12.43
C PRO A 122 2.69 -4.90 11.50
N PRO A 123 1.44 -5.25 11.82
CA PRO A 123 0.26 -4.95 11.00
C PRO A 123 0.13 -3.48 10.60
N GLU A 124 0.33 -2.58 11.54
CA GLU A 124 0.27 -1.14 11.30
C GLU A 124 1.28 -0.69 10.23
N TYR A 125 2.53 -1.19 10.33
CA TYR A 125 3.58 -0.86 9.36
C TYR A 125 3.20 -1.35 7.96
N LEU A 126 2.74 -2.60 7.84
CA LEU A 126 2.36 -3.20 6.57
C LEU A 126 1.18 -2.49 5.91
N ILE A 127 0.16 -2.13 6.69
CA ILE A 127 -0.98 -1.35 6.19
C ILE A 127 -0.54 0.05 5.75
N ARG A 128 0.25 0.76 6.54
CA ARG A 128 0.79 2.09 6.17
C ARG A 128 1.66 2.01 4.92
N PHE A 129 2.49 0.98 4.83
CA PHE A 129 3.29 0.71 3.62
C PHE A 129 2.39 0.46 2.41
N TYR A 130 1.34 -0.36 2.56
CA TYR A 130 0.38 -0.61 1.50
C TYR A 130 -0.32 0.69 1.07
N CYS A 131 -0.83 1.48 2.00
CA CYS A 131 -1.57 2.72 1.73
C CYS A 131 -0.75 3.79 0.99
N LYS A 132 0.57 3.78 1.09
CA LYS A 132 1.46 4.64 0.27
C LYS A 132 1.33 4.37 -1.24
N ARG A 133 0.67 3.27 -1.66
CA ARG A 133 0.31 3.01 -3.05
C ARG A 133 -0.62 4.09 -3.61
N GLY A 134 -1.56 4.60 -2.80
CA GLY A 134 -2.47 5.66 -3.22
C GLY A 134 -1.77 6.95 -3.64
N GLN A 135 -0.57 7.22 -3.15
CA GLN A 135 0.23 8.36 -3.60
C GLN A 135 0.64 8.24 -5.07
N MET A 136 1.00 7.02 -5.51
CA MET A 136 1.32 6.77 -6.93
C MET A 136 0.11 6.97 -7.84
N GLU A 137 -1.08 6.57 -7.39
CA GLU A 137 -2.32 6.80 -8.14
C GLU A 137 -2.65 8.29 -8.25
N ASN A 138 -2.40 9.06 -7.20
CA ASN A 138 -2.55 10.51 -7.24
C ASN A 138 -1.56 11.14 -8.22
N PHE A 139 -0.29 10.73 -8.21
CA PHE A 139 0.70 11.20 -9.18
C PHE A 139 0.30 10.87 -10.62
N ILE A 140 -0.24 9.66 -10.87
CA ILE A 140 -0.76 9.29 -12.19
C ILE A 140 -1.97 10.15 -12.58
N LYS A 141 -2.89 10.44 -11.64
CA LYS A 141 -4.03 11.32 -11.88
C LYS A 141 -3.59 12.75 -12.20
N GLU A 142 -2.69 13.31 -11.40
CA GLU A 142 -2.12 14.62 -11.63
C GLU A 142 -1.41 14.72 -12.98
N SER A 143 -0.63 13.70 -13.33
CA SER A 143 0.05 13.61 -14.61
C SER A 143 -0.93 13.58 -15.78
N LYS A 144 -2.03 12.86 -15.65
CA LYS A 144 -3.07 12.80 -16.68
C LYS A 144 -3.84 14.11 -16.82
N SER A 145 -4.16 14.75 -15.70
CA SER A 145 -4.99 15.98 -15.68
C SER A 145 -4.18 17.25 -15.96
N GLY A 146 -2.97 17.37 -15.37
CA GLY A 146 -2.16 18.58 -15.43
C GLY A 146 -1.09 18.58 -16.51
N PHE A 147 -0.65 17.39 -16.97
CA PHE A 147 0.45 17.23 -17.93
C PHE A 147 0.08 16.44 -19.18
N ASP A 148 -1.21 16.19 -19.37
CA ASP A 148 -1.76 15.56 -20.59
C ASP A 148 -1.11 14.22 -20.99
N PHE A 149 -0.77 13.38 -19.99
CA PHE A 149 -0.14 12.07 -20.21
C PHE A 149 -1.02 11.10 -21.00
N ALA A 150 -2.33 11.30 -20.98
CA ALA A 150 -3.30 10.42 -21.66
C ALA A 150 -3.50 10.78 -23.13
N SER A 151 -3.05 11.97 -23.57
CA SER A 151 -3.26 12.44 -24.93
C SER A 151 -2.30 11.75 -25.92
N VAL A 152 -2.87 11.23 -26.99
CA VAL A 152 -2.16 10.58 -28.09
C VAL A 152 -2.22 11.51 -29.30
N SER A 153 -1.07 12.08 -29.69
CA SER A 153 -1.00 13.06 -30.80
C SER A 153 -0.51 12.47 -32.12
N SER A 154 -0.10 11.22 -32.13
CA SER A 154 0.45 10.56 -33.30
C SER A 154 -0.08 9.12 -33.44
N HIS A 155 -0.13 8.64 -34.65
CA HIS A 155 -0.40 7.21 -34.93
C HIS A 155 0.82 6.31 -34.73
N THR A 156 1.99 6.87 -34.49
CA THR A 156 3.23 6.12 -34.29
C THR A 156 3.53 5.93 -32.79
N ARG A 157 3.78 4.66 -32.40
CA ARG A 157 4.10 4.30 -31.00
C ARG A 157 5.36 5.04 -30.49
N ILE A 158 6.39 5.17 -31.33
CA ILE A 158 7.67 5.80 -30.96
C ILE A 158 7.46 7.28 -30.61
N VAL A 159 6.70 8.02 -31.43
CA VAL A 159 6.42 9.44 -31.20
C VAL A 159 5.64 9.62 -29.89
N ASN A 160 4.63 8.78 -29.63
CA ASN A 160 3.85 8.85 -28.39
C ASN A 160 4.68 8.46 -27.17
N ALA A 161 5.59 7.49 -27.27
CA ALA A 161 6.50 7.12 -26.19
C ALA A 161 7.47 8.28 -25.85
N ASN A 162 8.06 8.94 -26.84
CA ASN A 162 8.94 10.09 -26.64
C ASN A 162 8.17 11.27 -26.02
N ARG A 163 6.94 11.52 -26.48
CA ARG A 163 6.07 12.54 -25.89
C ARG A 163 5.82 12.25 -24.41
N LEU A 164 5.47 11.00 -24.06
CA LEU A 164 5.24 10.61 -22.68
C LEU A 164 6.47 10.85 -21.79
N GLN A 165 7.67 10.58 -22.30
CA GLN A 165 8.91 10.84 -21.56
C GLN A 165 9.14 12.33 -21.32
N VAL A 166 8.86 13.19 -22.30
CA VAL A 166 8.95 14.65 -22.14
C VAL A 166 7.96 15.15 -21.09
N HIS A 167 6.73 14.65 -21.13
CA HIS A 167 5.71 15.00 -20.12
C HIS A 167 6.12 14.50 -18.72
N ALA A 168 6.70 13.29 -18.61
CA ALA A 168 7.21 12.78 -17.34
C ALA A 168 8.36 13.64 -16.79
N LEU A 169 9.25 14.12 -17.67
CA LEU A 169 10.31 15.04 -17.25
C LEU A 169 9.73 16.37 -16.76
N ALA A 170 8.77 16.95 -17.48
CA ALA A 170 8.09 18.18 -17.08
C ALA A 170 7.39 18.04 -15.73
N TYR A 171 6.70 16.91 -15.50
CA TYR A 171 6.08 16.60 -14.22
C TYR A 171 7.11 16.49 -13.08
N ASN A 172 8.22 15.82 -13.31
CA ASN A 172 9.27 15.68 -12.30
C ASN A 172 9.90 17.02 -11.93
N ILE A 173 10.13 17.91 -12.91
CA ILE A 173 10.64 19.27 -12.64
C ILE A 173 9.64 20.07 -11.82
N TYR A 174 8.34 19.98 -12.15
CA TYR A 174 7.27 20.63 -11.39
C TYR A 174 7.18 20.10 -9.96
N ALA A 175 7.15 18.78 -9.78
CA ALA A 175 7.08 18.14 -8.48
C ALA A 175 8.30 18.48 -7.60
N PHE A 176 9.50 18.51 -8.18
CA PHE A 176 10.73 18.91 -7.47
C PHE A 176 10.67 20.37 -6.98
N ARG A 177 10.20 21.29 -7.80
CA ARG A 177 10.01 22.69 -7.42
C ARG A 177 8.97 22.86 -6.32
N TYR A 178 7.87 22.11 -6.40
CA TYR A 178 6.78 22.17 -5.43
C TYR A 178 7.25 21.63 -4.05
N ILE A 179 7.97 20.52 -4.03
CA ILE A 179 8.56 19.97 -2.81
C ILE A 179 9.61 20.92 -2.21
N GLY A 180 10.48 21.49 -3.02
CA GLY A 180 11.47 22.48 -2.60
C GLY A 180 10.85 23.72 -1.95
N PHE A 181 9.76 24.21 -2.51
CA PHE A 181 9.02 25.38 -1.97
C PHE A 181 8.36 25.07 -0.62
N PHE A 182 7.82 23.85 -0.44
CA PHE A 182 7.23 23.43 0.83
C PHE A 182 8.29 23.25 1.94
N LEU A 183 9.43 22.65 1.62
CA LEU A 183 10.53 22.51 2.58
C LEU A 183 11.07 23.85 3.03
N GLN A 184 11.21 24.81 2.12
CA GLN A 184 11.68 26.16 2.44
C GLN A 184 10.72 26.92 3.38
N ARG A 185 9.41 26.69 3.27
CA ARG A 185 8.42 27.27 4.19
C ARG A 185 8.43 26.66 5.60
N GLN A 186 8.86 25.42 5.77
CA GLN A 186 8.97 24.79 7.08
C GLN A 186 10.23 25.23 7.86
N TYR A 187 11.28 25.66 7.16
CA TYR A 187 12.52 26.15 7.79
C TYR A 187 12.48 27.65 8.14
N LEU A 188 11.45 28.38 7.74
CA LEU A 188 11.29 29.83 8.00
C LEU A 188 10.21 30.11 9.09
N ARG A 189 9.77 29.10 9.80
CA ARG A 189 8.95 29.19 11.02
C ARG A 189 9.70 28.58 12.20
#